data_e96ec168e60f46c511207f83a56f12d7
#
_entry.id   e96ec168e60f46c511207f83a56f12d7
#
_cell.length_a   1.000
_cell.length_b   1.000
_cell.length_c   1.000
_cell.angle_alpha   90.00
_cell.angle_beta   90.00
_cell.angle_gamma   90.00
#
_symmetry.space_group_name_H-M   'P 1'
#
loop_
_entity.id
_entity.type
_entity.pdbx_description
1 polymer ?
#
loop_
_entity_poly.entity_id
_entity_poly.type
_entity_poly.pdbx_seq_one_letter_code
_entity_poly.pdbx_strand_id
1 'polypeptide(L)'
;MKGWIREGMEAGAVGFSTGLIYEPGRYSSTEEIIELTKVISPYDGVYSSHMRNEGNNLLLSIEETIKIGQGADTSIEISHHKVSGKDNWGLSKKSTEMINEARDNGINVHSDQYPYIAGQSALFAIHQNNAFNEGEGGLGTVSGDKVIIAHAPLMPEYEGKKLSDICDDFDLPEQEAAEKILSQDPHVLAIIEGMCEEDLVTILSNPHTMIGSDGVPASGANPHPRLYGCFPRVLGKYARDEKIISMETAIYKMTGLPAKKFNLNDRGTIEIGKAADLVVFNPDTVIDLATYEKPRVYPEGIVHVIVNGTFVVNNSEHTGSRVGKIIKRSS
;
A
#
# COMPACT_ATOMS: atom_id res chain seq x y z
N MET A 1 -25.06 4.07 5.88
CA MET A 1 -23.71 3.47 5.92
C MET A 1 -23.65 2.22 6.82
N LYS A 2 -24.01 2.25 8.11
CA LYS A 2 -23.95 1.05 9.02
C LYS A 2 -24.62 -0.21 8.45
N GLY A 3 -25.77 -0.06 7.75
CA GLY A 3 -26.47 -1.17 7.10
C GLY A 3 -25.65 -1.86 6.03
N TRP A 4 -25.00 -1.09 5.16
CA TRP A 4 -24.14 -1.63 4.09
C TRP A 4 -22.86 -2.29 4.62
N ILE A 5 -22.27 -1.75 5.69
CA ILE A 5 -21.11 -2.40 6.33
C ILE A 5 -21.53 -3.76 6.90
N ARG A 6 -22.68 -3.82 7.58
CA ARG A 6 -23.23 -5.10 8.11
C ARG A 6 -23.49 -6.10 7.00
N GLU A 7 -24.16 -5.70 5.93
CA GLU A 7 -24.41 -6.54 4.75
C GLU A 7 -23.10 -7.08 4.16
N GLY A 8 -22.07 -6.23 4.03
CA GLY A 8 -20.74 -6.65 3.58
C GLY A 8 -20.10 -7.70 4.52
N MET A 9 -20.18 -7.49 5.84
CA MET A 9 -19.66 -8.45 6.82
C MET A 9 -20.43 -9.79 6.79
N GLU A 10 -21.74 -9.75 6.64
CA GLU A 10 -22.61 -10.94 6.50
C GLU A 10 -22.31 -11.69 5.17
N ALA A 11 -21.95 -10.97 4.11
CA ALA A 11 -21.51 -11.56 2.85
C ALA A 11 -20.09 -12.18 2.91
N GLY A 12 -19.35 -11.98 4.01
CA GLY A 12 -18.04 -12.56 4.26
C GLY A 12 -16.85 -11.61 4.06
N ALA A 13 -17.06 -10.29 4.11
CA ALA A 13 -15.97 -9.33 4.12
C ALA A 13 -15.06 -9.54 5.36
N VAL A 14 -13.76 -9.29 5.19
CA VAL A 14 -12.77 -9.42 6.27
C VAL A 14 -12.72 -8.20 7.20
N GLY A 15 -13.34 -7.08 6.78
CA GLY A 15 -13.32 -5.86 7.56
C GLY A 15 -13.93 -4.66 6.84
N PHE A 16 -13.63 -3.48 7.35
CA PHE A 16 -14.06 -2.17 6.83
C PHE A 16 -12.84 -1.28 6.61
N SER A 17 -12.76 -0.61 5.48
CA SER A 17 -11.65 0.29 5.16
C SER A 17 -12.11 1.70 4.85
N THR A 18 -11.20 2.67 5.08
CA THR A 18 -11.40 4.07 4.73
C THR A 18 -10.17 4.64 4.02
N GLY A 19 -10.40 5.68 3.21
CA GLY A 19 -9.35 6.52 2.63
C GLY A 19 -9.54 7.96 3.11
N LEU A 20 -9.02 8.28 4.31
CA LEU A 20 -9.30 9.56 4.97
C LEU A 20 -8.51 10.74 4.39
N ILE A 21 -7.51 10.49 3.53
CA ILE A 21 -6.80 11.55 2.79
C ILE A 21 -7.63 12.06 1.60
N TYR A 22 -8.57 11.26 1.11
CA TYR A 22 -9.36 11.53 -0.09
C TYR A 22 -10.73 12.11 0.25
N GLU A 23 -11.29 12.93 -0.66
CA GLU A 23 -12.69 13.32 -0.59
C GLU A 23 -13.60 12.14 -0.99
N PRO A 24 -14.75 12.01 -0.34
CA PRO A 24 -15.30 12.81 0.76
C PRO A 24 -14.80 12.38 2.15
N GLY A 25 -14.02 11.29 2.27
CA GLY A 25 -13.55 10.70 3.53
C GLY A 25 -12.83 11.70 4.45
N ARG A 26 -12.08 12.66 3.86
CA ARG A 26 -11.34 13.67 4.61
C ARG A 26 -12.20 14.59 5.49
N TYR A 27 -13.50 14.70 5.20
CA TYR A 27 -14.43 15.53 5.96
C TYR A 27 -15.14 14.79 7.09
N SER A 28 -14.97 13.47 7.19
CA SER A 28 -15.56 12.69 8.27
C SER A 28 -14.83 12.93 9.59
N SER A 29 -15.60 12.99 10.69
CA SER A 29 -15.02 13.06 12.02
C SER A 29 -14.51 11.68 12.49
N THR A 30 -13.55 11.68 13.42
CA THR A 30 -13.07 10.45 14.07
C THR A 30 -14.20 9.68 14.73
N GLU A 31 -15.16 10.37 15.35
CA GLU A 31 -16.34 9.80 16.02
C GLU A 31 -17.27 9.11 15.02
N GLU A 32 -17.46 9.68 13.83
CA GLU A 32 -18.24 9.04 12.74
C GLU A 32 -17.58 7.72 12.33
N ILE A 33 -16.26 7.71 12.12
CA ILE A 33 -15.53 6.50 11.73
C ILE A 33 -15.59 5.44 12.86
N ILE A 34 -15.45 5.83 14.13
CA ILE A 34 -15.62 4.92 15.28
C ILE A 34 -17.01 4.26 15.21
N GLU A 35 -18.07 5.04 15.02
CA GLU A 35 -19.44 4.52 14.98
C GLU A 35 -19.69 3.58 13.78
N LEU A 36 -19.02 3.79 12.66
CA LEU A 36 -19.05 2.89 11.51
C LEU A 36 -18.25 1.62 11.79
N THR A 37 -17.07 1.76 12.37
CA THR A 37 -16.17 0.66 12.69
C THR A 37 -16.74 -0.29 13.75
N LYS A 38 -17.51 0.21 14.72
CA LYS A 38 -18.23 -0.65 15.70
C LYS A 38 -19.08 -1.74 15.06
N VAL A 39 -19.54 -1.54 13.82
CA VAL A 39 -20.36 -2.53 13.11
C VAL A 39 -19.59 -3.81 12.81
N ILE A 40 -18.25 -3.75 12.65
CA ILE A 40 -17.43 -4.92 12.30
C ILE A 40 -16.90 -5.66 13.53
N SER A 41 -16.94 -5.06 14.73
CA SER A 41 -16.44 -5.67 15.97
C SER A 41 -17.07 -7.04 16.28
N PRO A 42 -18.41 -7.26 16.18
CA PRO A 42 -19.01 -8.57 16.42
C PRO A 42 -18.58 -9.68 15.45
N TYR A 43 -17.89 -9.32 14.37
CA TYR A 43 -17.41 -10.25 13.34
C TYR A 43 -15.89 -10.49 13.41
N ASP A 44 -15.19 -10.01 14.46
CA ASP A 44 -13.73 -9.97 14.52
C ASP A 44 -13.10 -9.33 13.28
N GLY A 45 -13.77 -8.33 12.71
CA GLY A 45 -13.34 -7.63 11.50
C GLY A 45 -12.12 -6.75 11.73
N VAL A 46 -11.40 -6.42 10.66
CA VAL A 46 -10.26 -5.51 10.69
C VAL A 46 -10.67 -4.16 10.13
N TYR A 47 -10.38 -3.09 10.86
CA TYR A 47 -10.43 -1.73 10.32
C TYR A 47 -9.10 -1.41 9.65
N SER A 48 -9.12 -1.10 8.34
CA SER A 48 -7.95 -0.72 7.55
C SER A 48 -8.05 0.74 7.11
N SER A 49 -6.98 1.51 7.20
CA SER A 49 -7.02 2.92 6.88
C SER A 49 -5.85 3.38 6.02
N HIS A 50 -6.18 3.90 4.81
CA HIS A 50 -5.35 4.96 4.25
C HIS A 50 -5.56 6.19 5.12
N MET A 51 -4.57 6.51 5.95
CA MET A 51 -4.68 7.53 6.98
C MET A 51 -4.96 8.93 6.40
N ARG A 52 -5.41 9.83 7.24
CA ARG A 52 -5.76 11.21 6.88
C ARG A 52 -4.56 12.01 6.38
N ASN A 53 -3.36 11.68 6.88
CA ASN A 53 -2.12 12.38 6.55
C ASN A 53 -0.93 11.43 6.69
N GLU A 54 -0.04 11.43 5.69
CA GLU A 54 1.18 10.62 5.66
C GLU A 54 2.45 11.49 5.68
N GLY A 55 2.28 12.81 5.77
CA GLY A 55 3.31 13.85 5.83
C GLY A 55 3.34 14.56 7.19
N ASN A 56 3.13 15.87 7.19
CA ASN A 56 3.33 16.76 8.35
C ASN A 56 2.53 16.38 9.61
N ASN A 57 1.38 15.71 9.44
CA ASN A 57 0.53 15.25 10.53
C ASN A 57 0.46 13.70 10.63
N LEU A 58 1.50 13.00 10.16
CA LEU A 58 1.58 11.53 10.20
C LEU A 58 1.29 10.98 11.60
N LEU A 59 1.94 11.52 12.64
CA LEU A 59 1.80 11.03 14.01
C LEU A 59 0.38 11.21 14.56
N LEU A 60 -0.28 12.33 14.23
CA LEU A 60 -1.69 12.57 14.58
C LEU A 60 -2.62 11.60 13.86
N SER A 61 -2.31 11.23 12.63
CA SER A 61 -3.10 10.26 11.85
C SER A 61 -2.96 8.83 12.38
N ILE A 62 -1.78 8.47 12.90
CA ILE A 62 -1.57 7.20 13.60
C ILE A 62 -2.36 7.18 14.91
N GLU A 63 -2.29 8.26 15.70
CA GLU A 63 -3.07 8.41 16.93
C GLU A 63 -4.58 8.31 16.65
N GLU A 64 -5.09 8.99 15.61
CA GLU A 64 -6.48 8.89 15.16
C GLU A 64 -6.85 7.44 14.84
N THR A 65 -6.02 6.73 14.06
CA THR A 65 -6.29 5.34 13.66
C THR A 65 -6.32 4.41 14.88
N ILE A 66 -5.40 4.58 15.83
CA ILE A 66 -5.38 3.84 17.09
C ILE A 66 -6.64 4.14 17.92
N LYS A 67 -7.03 5.44 18.03
CA LYS A 67 -8.26 5.86 18.73
C LYS A 67 -9.51 5.25 18.12
N ILE A 68 -9.58 5.13 16.79
CA ILE A 68 -10.69 4.48 16.10
C ILE A 68 -10.80 3.01 16.53
N GLY A 69 -9.70 2.28 16.51
CA GLY A 69 -9.70 0.88 16.93
C GLY A 69 -10.09 0.68 18.39
N GLN A 70 -9.55 1.51 19.29
CA GLN A 70 -9.91 1.49 20.71
C GLN A 70 -11.40 1.79 20.92
N GLY A 71 -11.90 2.87 20.27
CA GLY A 71 -13.29 3.30 20.42
C GLY A 71 -14.30 2.31 19.81
N ALA A 72 -13.87 1.48 18.87
CA ALA A 72 -14.70 0.46 18.21
C ALA A 72 -14.46 -0.95 18.74
N ASP A 73 -13.50 -1.16 19.63
CA ASP A 73 -13.06 -2.50 20.10
C ASP A 73 -12.75 -3.43 18.90
N THR A 74 -11.85 -3.01 18.05
CA THR A 74 -11.59 -3.65 16.75
C THR A 74 -10.11 -3.69 16.43
N SER A 75 -9.68 -4.75 15.76
CA SER A 75 -8.34 -4.89 15.21
C SER A 75 -8.07 -3.85 14.09
N ILE A 76 -6.87 -3.26 14.06
CA ILE A 76 -6.50 -2.16 13.17
C ILE A 76 -5.37 -2.57 12.23
N GLU A 77 -5.46 -2.11 10.99
CA GLU A 77 -4.40 -2.15 9.99
C GLU A 77 -4.16 -0.75 9.45
N ILE A 78 -2.91 -0.26 9.52
CA ILE A 78 -2.46 0.99 8.92
C ILE A 78 -1.91 0.67 7.55
N SER A 79 -2.67 1.01 6.51
CA SER A 79 -2.32 0.66 5.13
C SER A 79 -1.11 1.45 4.64
N HIS A 80 -0.21 0.77 3.91
CA HIS A 80 0.98 1.33 3.23
C HIS A 80 1.70 2.41 4.06
N HIS A 81 2.01 2.07 5.33
CA HIS A 81 2.68 2.96 6.27
C HIS A 81 3.96 3.54 5.67
N LYS A 82 4.03 4.85 5.61
CA LYS A 82 5.15 5.60 5.05
C LYS A 82 5.32 6.95 5.72
N VAL A 83 6.46 7.59 5.45
CA VAL A 83 6.73 8.99 5.78
C VAL A 83 6.88 9.75 4.47
N SER A 84 5.94 10.62 4.17
CA SER A 84 5.90 11.39 2.92
C SER A 84 6.39 12.82 3.10
N GLY A 85 7.17 13.30 2.12
CA GLY A 85 7.76 14.65 2.11
C GLY A 85 9.08 14.72 2.89
N LYS A 86 10.08 15.36 2.26
CA LYS A 86 11.46 15.43 2.76
C LYS A 86 11.56 16.01 4.18
N ASP A 87 10.72 16.99 4.51
CA ASP A 87 10.72 17.67 5.80
C ASP A 87 10.26 16.79 6.96
N ASN A 88 9.64 15.64 6.63
CA ASN A 88 9.12 14.67 7.58
C ASN A 88 10.04 13.46 7.79
N TRP A 89 11.09 13.30 6.98
CA TRP A 89 11.97 12.14 7.05
C TRP A 89 12.56 11.96 8.47
N GLY A 90 12.60 10.71 8.92
CA GLY A 90 13.00 10.32 10.26
C GLY A 90 11.82 10.11 11.22
N LEU A 91 10.58 10.52 10.86
CA LEU A 91 9.40 10.29 11.70
C LEU A 91 9.02 8.81 11.83
N SER A 92 9.55 7.93 10.97
CA SER A 92 9.30 6.48 11.02
C SER A 92 9.65 5.85 12.36
N LYS A 93 10.69 6.33 13.04
CA LYS A 93 11.07 5.85 14.38
C LYS A 93 9.93 6.09 15.37
N LYS A 94 9.42 7.35 15.41
CA LYS A 94 8.34 7.69 16.33
C LYS A 94 7.02 7.01 15.95
N SER A 95 6.70 6.92 14.66
CA SER A 95 5.48 6.27 14.20
C SER A 95 5.45 4.77 14.51
N THR A 96 6.57 4.07 14.37
CA THR A 96 6.69 2.65 14.75
C THR A 96 6.68 2.46 16.26
N GLU A 97 7.27 3.38 17.06
CA GLU A 97 7.15 3.37 18.51
C GLU A 97 5.69 3.47 18.96
N MET A 98 4.90 4.39 18.39
CA MET A 98 3.48 4.55 18.73
C MET A 98 2.68 3.26 18.43
N ILE A 99 2.97 2.59 17.32
CA ILE A 99 2.36 1.30 16.98
C ILE A 99 2.73 0.23 18.03
N ASN A 100 4.01 0.15 18.41
CA ASN A 100 4.48 -0.82 19.39
C ASN A 100 3.88 -0.54 20.78
N GLU A 101 3.88 0.71 21.23
CA GLU A 101 3.26 1.13 22.50
C GLU A 101 1.76 0.78 22.54
N ALA A 102 1.04 1.02 21.44
CA ALA A 102 -0.37 0.64 21.35
C ALA A 102 -0.57 -0.87 21.49
N ARG A 103 0.31 -1.67 20.89
CA ARG A 103 0.29 -3.14 21.02
C ARG A 103 0.62 -3.60 22.43
N ASP A 104 1.61 -3.00 23.07
CA ASP A 104 1.98 -3.30 24.47
C ASP A 104 0.81 -2.98 25.42
N ASN A 105 -0.04 -2.02 25.07
CA ASN A 105 -1.28 -1.69 25.75
C ASN A 105 -2.48 -2.55 25.31
N GLY A 106 -2.26 -3.64 24.57
CA GLY A 106 -3.29 -4.63 24.21
C GLY A 106 -4.10 -4.31 22.95
N ILE A 107 -3.76 -3.26 22.21
CA ILE A 107 -4.46 -2.91 20.96
C ILE A 107 -3.88 -3.73 19.81
N ASN A 108 -4.73 -4.47 19.09
CA ASN A 108 -4.28 -5.28 17.95
C ASN A 108 -4.07 -4.41 16.69
N VAL A 109 -3.00 -3.62 16.66
CA VAL A 109 -2.61 -2.78 15.52
C VAL A 109 -1.45 -3.42 14.74
N HIS A 110 -1.54 -3.41 13.41
CA HIS A 110 -0.48 -3.74 12.46
C HIS A 110 -0.42 -2.66 11.40
N SER A 111 0.65 -2.65 10.61
CA SER A 111 0.73 -1.88 9.38
C SER A 111 1.12 -2.78 8.22
N ASP A 112 0.99 -2.31 7.00
CA ASP A 112 1.69 -2.88 5.85
C ASP A 112 2.57 -1.84 5.15
N GLN A 113 3.45 -2.30 4.28
CA GLN A 113 4.36 -1.46 3.52
C GLN A 113 4.76 -2.14 2.21
N TYR A 114 4.97 -1.35 1.14
CA TYR A 114 5.66 -1.78 -0.07
C TYR A 114 7.11 -1.30 -0.07
N PRO A 115 8.06 -2.04 -0.70
CA PRO A 115 9.50 -1.82 -0.58
C PRO A 115 10.03 -0.82 -1.63
N TYR A 116 9.40 0.34 -1.77
CA TYR A 116 9.78 1.42 -2.70
C TYR A 116 9.64 2.78 -2.04
N ILE A 117 10.48 3.73 -2.46
CA ILE A 117 10.50 5.11 -1.94
C ILE A 117 9.59 6.08 -2.70
N ALA A 118 8.81 5.57 -3.64
CA ALA A 118 7.77 6.32 -4.34
C ALA A 118 6.39 5.67 -4.12
N GLY A 119 5.36 6.49 -4.07
CA GLY A 119 3.96 6.07 -4.08
C GLY A 119 3.30 6.26 -5.43
N GLN A 120 2.07 5.79 -5.59
CA GLN A 120 1.21 6.09 -6.74
C GLN A 120 -0.16 6.50 -6.24
N SER A 121 -0.66 7.62 -6.76
CA SER A 121 -1.99 8.15 -6.44
C SER A 121 -2.63 8.83 -7.65
N ALA A 122 -3.90 9.18 -7.54
CA ALA A 122 -4.53 10.07 -8.51
C ALA A 122 -3.89 11.46 -8.45
N LEU A 123 -3.58 12.06 -9.60
CA LEU A 123 -3.06 13.44 -9.66
C LEU A 123 -4.02 14.43 -8.97
N PHE A 124 -5.33 14.18 -9.07
CA PHE A 124 -6.35 14.92 -8.35
C PHE A 124 -6.10 14.96 -6.83
N ALA A 125 -5.73 13.83 -6.21
CA ALA A 125 -5.46 13.78 -4.78
C ALA A 125 -4.20 14.59 -4.39
N ILE A 126 -3.18 14.60 -5.25
CA ILE A 126 -1.95 15.39 -5.06
C ILE A 126 -2.29 16.87 -5.11
N HIS A 127 -3.02 17.30 -6.14
CA HIS A 127 -3.48 18.68 -6.33
C HIS A 127 -4.37 19.15 -5.18
N GLN A 128 -5.37 18.35 -4.79
CA GLN A 128 -6.33 18.67 -3.72
C GLN A 128 -5.68 18.78 -2.34
N ASN A 129 -4.62 17.99 -2.10
CA ASN A 129 -3.84 18.08 -0.86
C ASN A 129 -2.79 19.19 -0.88
N ASN A 130 -2.82 20.06 -1.92
CA ASN A 130 -1.89 21.18 -2.06
C ASN A 130 -0.41 20.78 -1.95
N ALA A 131 -0.07 19.59 -2.45
CA ALA A 131 1.25 18.98 -2.28
C ALA A 131 2.37 19.71 -3.02
N PHE A 132 2.05 20.59 -3.98
CA PHE A 132 3.00 21.44 -4.71
C PHE A 132 3.33 22.75 -3.99
N ASN A 133 2.64 23.08 -2.90
CA ASN A 133 2.86 24.27 -2.11
C ASN A 133 3.35 23.90 -0.71
N GLU A 134 4.13 24.78 -0.09
CA GLU A 134 4.73 24.50 1.22
C GLU A 134 3.69 24.17 2.30
N GLY A 135 3.84 23.02 2.92
CA GLY A 135 3.58 22.81 4.33
C GLY A 135 2.23 22.30 4.80
N GLU A 136 1.19 22.04 3.97
CA GLU A 136 -0.12 21.64 4.54
C GLU A 136 -0.70 20.31 4.00
N GLY A 137 -0.08 19.71 2.99
CA GLY A 137 -0.63 18.53 2.33
C GLY A 137 -0.50 17.23 3.11
N GLY A 138 -1.51 16.38 3.03
CA GLY A 138 -1.50 15.03 3.61
C GLY A 138 -0.41 14.12 3.03
N LEU A 139 0.13 14.47 1.88
CA LEU A 139 1.20 13.75 1.17
C LEU A 139 2.59 14.37 1.38
N GLY A 140 2.72 15.44 2.21
CA GLY A 140 3.93 16.26 2.31
C GLY A 140 4.14 17.15 1.07
N THR A 141 5.22 17.95 1.09
CA THR A 141 5.58 18.81 -0.04
C THR A 141 6.33 18.00 -1.11
N VAL A 142 5.93 18.15 -2.36
CA VAL A 142 6.49 17.44 -3.52
C VAL A 142 6.76 18.44 -4.64
N SER A 143 7.95 18.38 -5.26
CA SER A 143 8.27 19.16 -6.47
C SER A 143 7.93 18.38 -7.73
N GLY A 144 7.65 19.09 -8.83
CA GLY A 144 7.23 18.48 -10.09
C GLY A 144 8.26 17.54 -10.73
N ASP A 145 9.54 17.72 -10.41
CA ASP A 145 10.62 16.81 -10.85
C ASP A 145 10.57 15.43 -10.16
N LYS A 146 9.78 15.32 -9.08
CA LYS A 146 9.50 14.11 -8.30
C LYS A 146 8.15 13.47 -8.61
N VAL A 147 7.39 14.03 -9.55
CA VAL A 147 6.09 13.52 -9.97
C VAL A 147 6.17 13.05 -11.42
N ILE A 148 5.89 11.77 -11.65
CA ILE A 148 5.85 11.14 -12.98
C ILE A 148 4.41 10.82 -13.32
N ILE A 149 3.92 11.24 -14.48
CA ILE A 149 2.59 10.88 -14.98
C ILE A 149 2.58 9.38 -15.33
N ALA A 150 1.86 8.58 -14.56
CA ALA A 150 1.84 7.13 -14.71
C ALA A 150 0.77 6.65 -15.70
N HIS A 151 -0.38 7.35 -15.73
CA HIS A 151 -1.50 7.03 -16.61
C HIS A 151 -2.29 8.29 -16.92
N ALA A 152 -2.49 8.57 -18.19
CA ALA A 152 -3.25 9.69 -18.71
C ALA A 152 -3.99 9.27 -20.00
N PRO A 153 -5.12 8.54 -19.88
CA PRO A 153 -5.78 7.91 -21.03
C PRO A 153 -6.24 8.89 -22.11
N LEU A 154 -6.52 10.15 -21.76
CA LEU A 154 -6.90 11.18 -22.72
C LEU A 154 -5.70 12.02 -23.21
N MET A 155 -4.51 11.85 -22.59
CA MET A 155 -3.27 12.58 -22.91
C MET A 155 -2.07 11.61 -22.84
N PRO A 156 -2.06 10.53 -23.65
CA PRO A 156 -1.03 9.48 -23.56
C PRO A 156 0.39 9.99 -23.83
N GLU A 157 0.56 11.15 -24.49
CA GLU A 157 1.85 11.81 -24.73
C GLU A 157 2.54 12.29 -23.44
N TYR A 158 1.81 12.37 -22.33
CA TYR A 158 2.38 12.74 -21.02
C TYR A 158 2.74 11.51 -20.17
N GLU A 159 2.30 10.33 -20.53
CA GLU A 159 2.66 9.11 -19.78
C GLU A 159 4.18 8.89 -19.75
N GLY A 160 4.75 8.74 -18.57
CA GLY A 160 6.18 8.61 -18.33
C GLY A 160 6.95 9.93 -18.24
N LYS A 161 6.34 11.09 -18.53
CA LYS A 161 6.97 12.41 -18.34
C LYS A 161 6.88 12.86 -16.88
N LYS A 162 7.86 13.67 -16.50
CA LYS A 162 7.81 14.40 -15.22
C LYS A 162 6.85 15.56 -15.33
N LEU A 163 6.19 15.91 -14.21
CA LEU A 163 5.32 17.08 -14.17
C LEU A 163 6.11 18.37 -14.44
N SER A 164 7.36 18.48 -13.97
CA SER A 164 8.25 19.62 -14.28
C SER A 164 8.40 19.86 -15.78
N ASP A 165 8.58 18.79 -16.58
CA ASP A 165 8.73 18.92 -18.04
C ASP A 165 7.43 19.44 -18.70
N ILE A 166 6.28 19.05 -18.13
CA ILE A 166 4.97 19.50 -18.59
C ILE A 166 4.69 20.95 -18.16
N CYS A 167 5.21 21.37 -17.00
CA CYS A 167 5.18 22.76 -16.55
C CYS A 167 5.90 23.67 -17.54
N ASP A 168 7.08 23.25 -18.02
CA ASP A 168 7.85 23.97 -19.03
C ASP A 168 7.09 24.04 -20.35
N ASP A 169 6.46 22.94 -20.80
CA ASP A 169 5.64 22.92 -22.02
C ASP A 169 4.41 23.86 -21.92
N PHE A 170 3.87 24.06 -20.73
CA PHE A 170 2.70 24.91 -20.49
C PHE A 170 3.03 26.35 -20.11
N ASP A 171 4.27 26.64 -19.73
CA ASP A 171 4.68 27.90 -19.08
C ASP A 171 3.82 28.22 -17.83
N LEU A 172 3.61 27.21 -16.99
CA LEU A 172 2.78 27.28 -15.79
C LEU A 172 3.49 26.69 -14.57
N PRO A 173 3.25 27.21 -13.37
CA PRO A 173 3.70 26.59 -12.13
C PRO A 173 2.98 25.24 -11.90
N GLU A 174 3.57 24.39 -11.07
CA GLU A 174 3.18 22.98 -10.85
C GLU A 174 1.69 22.79 -10.50
N GLN A 175 1.18 23.62 -9.58
CA GLN A 175 -0.23 23.56 -9.15
C GLN A 175 -1.19 23.88 -10.31
N GLU A 176 -0.90 24.90 -11.10
CA GLU A 176 -1.72 25.31 -12.26
C GLU A 176 -1.58 24.32 -13.43
N ALA A 177 -0.38 23.76 -13.64
CA ALA A 177 -0.16 22.72 -14.64
C ALA A 177 -0.95 21.46 -14.29
N ALA A 178 -0.95 21.03 -13.02
CA ALA A 178 -1.75 19.91 -12.56
C ALA A 178 -3.26 20.17 -12.73
N GLU A 179 -3.75 21.36 -12.41
CA GLU A 179 -5.14 21.77 -12.64
C GLU A 179 -5.51 21.70 -14.12
N LYS A 180 -4.64 22.20 -14.99
CA LYS A 180 -4.85 22.16 -16.45
C LYS A 180 -4.90 20.73 -16.98
N ILE A 181 -4.02 19.83 -16.50
CA ILE A 181 -4.06 18.42 -16.83
C ILE A 181 -5.40 17.81 -16.38
N LEU A 182 -5.79 18.02 -15.11
CA LEU A 182 -7.01 17.48 -14.53
C LEU A 182 -8.29 18.00 -15.20
N SER A 183 -8.27 19.24 -15.74
CA SER A 183 -9.38 19.78 -16.51
C SER A 183 -9.64 19.03 -17.81
N GLN A 184 -8.60 18.39 -18.37
CA GLN A 184 -8.67 17.62 -19.62
C GLN A 184 -8.85 16.12 -19.34
N ASP A 185 -8.19 15.58 -18.30
CA ASP A 185 -8.27 14.19 -17.90
C ASP A 185 -8.33 14.06 -16.37
N PRO A 186 -9.51 13.88 -15.76
CA PRO A 186 -9.66 13.73 -14.31
C PRO A 186 -9.16 12.38 -13.76
N HIS A 187 -8.80 11.43 -14.64
CA HIS A 187 -8.40 10.07 -14.27
C HIS A 187 -6.88 9.86 -14.25
N VAL A 188 -6.10 10.92 -14.35
CA VAL A 188 -4.64 10.85 -14.35
C VAL A 188 -4.12 10.27 -13.05
N LEU A 189 -3.24 9.26 -13.18
CA LEU A 189 -2.47 8.69 -12.07
C LEU A 189 -1.02 9.19 -12.16
N ALA A 190 -0.42 9.43 -11.00
CA ALA A 190 0.98 9.85 -10.91
C ALA A 190 1.76 9.01 -9.89
N ILE A 191 3.04 8.81 -10.17
CA ILE A 191 4.03 8.26 -9.23
C ILE A 191 4.71 9.44 -8.55
N ILE A 192 4.90 9.35 -7.25
CA ILE A 192 5.41 10.44 -6.39
C ILE A 192 6.61 9.92 -5.62
N GLU A 193 7.80 10.44 -5.90
CA GLU A 193 9.01 10.19 -5.10
C GLU A 193 9.04 11.15 -3.90
N GLY A 194 8.58 10.70 -2.75
CA GLY A 194 8.49 11.53 -1.55
C GLY A 194 9.01 10.88 -0.27
N MET A 195 9.53 9.65 -0.34
CA MET A 195 10.01 8.87 0.80
C MET A 195 11.53 8.72 0.77
N CYS A 196 12.13 8.25 1.88
CA CYS A 196 13.54 7.88 1.95
C CYS A 196 13.74 6.43 2.37
N GLU A 197 14.91 5.88 2.04
CA GLU A 197 15.25 4.48 2.30
C GLU A 197 15.36 4.19 3.81
N GLU A 198 15.84 5.14 4.62
CA GLU A 198 16.00 4.99 6.06
C GLU A 198 14.66 4.79 6.77
N ASP A 199 13.64 5.57 6.39
CA ASP A 199 12.28 5.43 6.91
C ASP A 199 11.64 4.12 6.44
N LEU A 200 11.85 3.76 5.17
CA LEU A 200 11.37 2.50 4.61
C LEU A 200 11.95 1.32 5.41
N VAL A 201 13.26 1.27 5.61
CA VAL A 201 13.95 0.22 6.36
C VAL A 201 13.48 0.15 7.82
N THR A 202 13.28 1.30 8.45
CA THR A 202 12.77 1.37 9.84
C THR A 202 11.40 0.71 9.96
N ILE A 203 10.48 1.04 9.05
CA ILE A 203 9.12 0.46 9.03
C ILE A 203 9.16 -1.02 8.65
N LEU A 204 9.95 -1.39 7.63
CA LEU A 204 10.11 -2.77 7.16
C LEU A 204 10.63 -3.70 8.27
N SER A 205 11.53 -3.18 9.11
CA SER A 205 12.14 -3.94 10.21
C SER A 205 11.20 -4.17 11.38
N ASN A 206 10.13 -3.38 11.52
CA ASN A 206 9.17 -3.55 12.61
C ASN A 206 8.45 -4.92 12.48
N PRO A 207 8.43 -5.76 13.54
CA PRO A 207 7.84 -7.11 13.47
C PRO A 207 6.34 -7.12 13.19
N HIS A 208 5.67 -6.00 13.38
CA HIS A 208 4.23 -5.82 13.20
C HIS A 208 3.85 -5.18 11.86
N THR A 209 4.81 -4.97 10.97
CA THR A 209 4.59 -4.51 9.61
C THR A 209 4.53 -5.70 8.65
N MET A 210 3.43 -5.84 7.94
CA MET A 210 3.23 -6.78 6.83
C MET A 210 3.81 -6.21 5.53
N ILE A 211 3.91 -7.04 4.50
CA ILE A 211 4.25 -6.59 3.15
C ILE A 211 2.99 -6.59 2.29
N GLY A 212 2.59 -5.40 1.84
CA GLY A 212 1.53 -5.19 0.86
C GLY A 212 2.11 -4.62 -0.44
N SER A 213 1.53 -4.93 -1.58
CA SER A 213 2.04 -4.40 -2.86
C SER A 213 1.52 -3.00 -3.18
N ASP A 214 0.33 -2.67 -2.71
CA ASP A 214 -0.40 -1.45 -3.10
C ASP A 214 -0.41 -1.25 -4.64
N GLY A 215 -0.37 -2.37 -5.37
CA GLY A 215 -0.30 -2.40 -6.83
C GLY A 215 -1.63 -2.04 -7.48
N VAL A 216 -1.62 -1.01 -8.34
CA VAL A 216 -2.80 -0.60 -9.12
C VAL A 216 -2.64 -1.09 -10.56
N PRO A 217 -3.40 -2.13 -10.99
CA PRO A 217 -3.36 -2.60 -12.36
C PRO A 217 -4.06 -1.57 -13.28
N ALA A 218 -3.27 -0.87 -14.09
CA ALA A 218 -3.78 0.03 -15.11
C ALA A 218 -3.38 -0.48 -16.50
N SER A 219 -4.36 -0.72 -17.38
CA SER A 219 -4.13 -1.20 -18.75
C SER A 219 -3.59 -0.06 -19.61
N GLY A 220 -2.52 -0.30 -20.36
CA GLY A 220 -1.91 0.70 -21.24
C GLY A 220 -1.02 1.74 -20.54
N ALA A 221 -1.06 1.83 -19.24
CA ALA A 221 -0.32 2.80 -18.44
C ALA A 221 1.15 2.42 -18.23
N ASN A 222 1.93 3.36 -17.73
CA ASN A 222 3.25 3.15 -17.16
C ASN A 222 3.13 2.91 -15.63
N PRO A 223 2.76 1.70 -15.17
CA PRO A 223 2.44 1.44 -13.78
C PRO A 223 3.67 1.60 -12.88
N HIS A 224 3.42 1.81 -11.58
CA HIS A 224 4.49 1.76 -10.60
C HIS A 224 5.15 0.36 -10.60
N PRO A 225 6.50 0.25 -10.54
CA PRO A 225 7.20 -1.05 -10.57
C PRO A 225 6.79 -2.01 -9.44
N ARG A 226 6.21 -1.51 -8.34
CA ARG A 226 5.68 -2.34 -7.24
C ARG A 226 4.61 -3.34 -7.68
N LEU A 227 3.93 -3.09 -8.82
CA LEU A 227 2.95 -4.01 -9.38
C LEU A 227 3.58 -5.36 -9.77
N TYR A 228 4.84 -5.34 -10.22
CA TYR A 228 5.57 -6.52 -10.68
C TYR A 228 6.63 -7.00 -9.67
N GLY A 229 7.25 -6.09 -8.94
CA GLY A 229 8.48 -6.37 -8.19
C GLY A 229 8.36 -6.35 -6.66
N CYS A 230 7.20 -6.03 -6.07
CA CYS A 230 7.07 -5.82 -4.62
C CYS A 230 7.67 -6.96 -3.79
N PHE A 231 7.13 -8.15 -3.90
CA PHE A 231 7.54 -9.28 -3.07
C PHE A 231 8.95 -9.81 -3.40
N PRO A 232 9.33 -9.96 -4.69
CA PRO A 232 10.70 -10.33 -5.06
C PRO A 232 11.76 -9.35 -4.56
N ARG A 233 11.47 -8.04 -4.54
CA ARG A 233 12.35 -7.01 -4.00
C ARG A 233 12.62 -7.20 -2.51
N VAL A 234 11.62 -7.56 -1.72
CA VAL A 234 11.80 -7.84 -0.29
C VAL A 234 12.72 -9.06 -0.10
N LEU A 235 12.50 -10.12 -0.87
CA LEU A 235 13.31 -11.33 -0.79
C LEU A 235 14.76 -11.09 -1.27
N GLY A 236 14.92 -10.45 -2.43
CA GLY A 236 16.24 -10.22 -3.04
C GLY A 236 17.02 -9.12 -2.33
N LYS A 237 16.52 -7.86 -2.41
CA LYS A 237 17.23 -6.70 -1.88
C LYS A 237 17.33 -6.73 -0.35
N TYR A 238 16.19 -6.75 0.35
CA TYR A 238 16.18 -6.50 1.79
C TYR A 238 16.52 -7.72 2.65
N ALA A 239 16.17 -8.93 2.20
CA ALA A 239 16.50 -10.14 2.96
C ALA A 239 17.85 -10.75 2.58
N ARG A 240 18.09 -11.03 1.28
CA ARG A 240 19.34 -11.67 0.83
C ARG A 240 20.53 -10.73 0.84
N ASP A 241 20.44 -9.60 0.12
CA ASP A 241 21.60 -8.75 -0.20
C ASP A 241 21.93 -7.81 0.96
N GLU A 242 20.98 -7.04 1.45
CA GLU A 242 21.19 -6.05 2.53
C GLU A 242 21.02 -6.63 3.94
N LYS A 243 20.39 -7.80 4.08
CA LYS A 243 20.20 -8.52 5.36
C LYS A 243 19.50 -7.66 6.43
N ILE A 244 18.60 -6.80 6.01
CA ILE A 244 17.78 -5.96 6.91
C ILE A 244 16.86 -6.83 7.77
N ILE A 245 16.27 -7.86 7.16
CA ILE A 245 15.48 -8.90 7.84
C ILE A 245 15.93 -10.28 7.34
N SER A 246 15.67 -11.34 8.11
CA SER A 246 15.97 -12.70 7.63
C SER A 246 14.98 -13.11 6.52
N MET A 247 15.38 -14.10 5.71
CA MET A 247 14.51 -14.65 4.66
C MET A 247 13.21 -15.21 5.26
N GLU A 248 13.28 -15.90 6.39
CA GLU A 248 12.12 -16.44 7.09
C GLU A 248 11.19 -15.33 7.57
N THR A 249 11.75 -14.23 8.11
CA THR A 249 10.96 -13.06 8.52
C THR A 249 10.28 -12.41 7.31
N ALA A 250 10.99 -12.27 6.19
CA ALA A 250 10.41 -11.74 4.96
C ALA A 250 9.22 -12.58 4.48
N ILE A 251 9.38 -13.90 4.41
CA ILE A 251 8.31 -14.83 4.04
C ILE A 251 7.14 -14.73 5.02
N TYR A 252 7.40 -14.73 6.34
CA TYR A 252 6.33 -14.60 7.35
C TYR A 252 5.53 -13.31 7.19
N LYS A 253 6.19 -12.18 6.95
CA LYS A 253 5.54 -10.87 6.71
C LYS A 253 4.66 -10.82 5.46
N MET A 254 4.86 -11.73 4.51
CA MET A 254 4.08 -11.86 3.26
C MET A 254 2.99 -12.93 3.33
N THR A 255 3.03 -13.82 4.33
CA THR A 255 2.19 -15.02 4.37
C THR A 255 1.48 -15.20 5.72
N GLY A 256 2.16 -15.75 6.72
CA GLY A 256 1.59 -16.08 8.02
C GLY A 256 1.09 -14.86 8.79
N LEU A 257 1.80 -13.73 8.73
CA LEU A 257 1.40 -12.52 9.44
C LEU A 257 0.10 -11.92 8.88
N PRO A 258 -0.05 -11.66 7.56
CA PRO A 258 -1.34 -11.19 7.01
C PRO A 258 -2.45 -12.24 7.16
N ALA A 259 -2.18 -13.53 6.99
CA ALA A 259 -3.19 -14.55 7.18
C ALA A 259 -3.74 -14.54 8.62
N LYS A 260 -2.84 -14.42 9.62
CA LYS A 260 -3.23 -14.28 11.03
C LYS A 260 -3.99 -12.97 11.29
N LYS A 261 -3.55 -11.85 10.68
CA LYS A 261 -4.18 -10.55 10.87
C LYS A 261 -5.63 -10.52 10.37
N PHE A 262 -5.88 -11.14 9.22
CA PHE A 262 -7.20 -11.16 8.58
C PHE A 262 -8.02 -12.45 8.85
N ASN A 263 -7.60 -13.25 9.83
CA ASN A 263 -8.28 -14.50 10.23
C ASN A 263 -8.47 -15.49 9.06
N LEU A 264 -7.47 -15.61 8.17
CA LEU A 264 -7.45 -16.55 7.05
C LEU A 264 -6.85 -17.89 7.53
N ASN A 265 -7.66 -18.75 8.14
CA ASN A 265 -7.20 -19.95 8.83
C ASN A 265 -6.77 -21.08 7.89
N ASP A 266 -7.18 -21.03 6.62
CA ASP A 266 -6.96 -22.08 5.61
C ASP A 266 -5.71 -21.84 4.73
N ARG A 267 -4.91 -20.80 5.01
CA ARG A 267 -3.73 -20.41 4.20
C ARG A 267 -2.67 -19.68 5.01
N GLY A 268 -1.56 -19.26 4.36
CA GLY A 268 -0.47 -18.48 4.96
C GLY A 268 0.60 -19.35 5.65
N THR A 269 0.35 -20.66 5.83
CA THR A 269 1.32 -21.66 6.34
C THR A 269 1.21 -22.93 5.53
N ILE A 270 2.31 -23.70 5.46
CA ILE A 270 2.35 -25.00 4.77
C ILE A 270 1.96 -26.08 5.78
N GLU A 271 0.71 -26.51 5.73
CA GLU A 271 0.13 -27.52 6.61
C GLU A 271 -0.85 -28.41 5.84
N ILE A 272 -0.99 -29.67 6.27
CA ILE A 272 -1.96 -30.62 5.68
C ILE A 272 -3.38 -30.07 5.88
N GLY A 273 -4.17 -30.03 4.80
CA GLY A 273 -5.55 -29.56 4.82
C GLY A 273 -5.73 -28.09 4.47
N LYS A 274 -4.64 -27.30 4.37
CA LYS A 274 -4.71 -25.93 3.92
C LYS A 274 -4.70 -25.79 2.39
N ALA A 275 -5.09 -24.62 1.90
CA ALA A 275 -5.06 -24.30 0.48
C ALA A 275 -3.63 -24.40 -0.05
N ALA A 276 -3.47 -25.08 -1.20
CA ALA A 276 -2.18 -25.19 -1.86
C ALA A 276 -1.91 -23.91 -2.68
N ASP A 277 -1.67 -22.79 -1.98
CA ASP A 277 -1.20 -21.53 -2.52
C ASP A 277 0.29 -21.41 -2.19
N LEU A 278 1.14 -21.74 -3.16
CA LEU A 278 2.57 -21.94 -2.94
C LEU A 278 3.40 -21.16 -3.96
N VAL A 279 4.55 -20.68 -3.52
CA VAL A 279 5.59 -20.11 -4.40
C VAL A 279 6.87 -20.91 -4.25
N VAL A 280 7.42 -21.36 -5.39
CA VAL A 280 8.76 -21.96 -5.45
C VAL A 280 9.71 -20.96 -6.09
N PHE A 281 10.73 -20.56 -5.37
CA PHE A 281 11.71 -19.57 -5.82
C PHE A 281 13.15 -20.00 -5.52
N ASN A 282 14.09 -19.45 -6.27
CA ASN A 282 15.52 -19.63 -5.99
C ASN A 282 15.98 -18.49 -5.07
N PRO A 283 16.38 -18.76 -3.81
CA PRO A 283 16.80 -17.73 -2.87
C PRO A 283 18.05 -16.97 -3.31
N ASP A 284 18.92 -17.58 -4.13
CA ASP A 284 20.17 -16.98 -4.58
C ASP A 284 19.96 -15.95 -5.71
N THR A 285 18.87 -16.07 -6.48
CA THR A 285 18.64 -15.25 -7.66
C THR A 285 17.35 -14.41 -7.62
N VAL A 286 16.47 -14.64 -6.66
CA VAL A 286 15.19 -13.89 -6.58
C VAL A 286 15.43 -12.39 -6.43
N ILE A 287 14.91 -11.60 -7.37
CA ILE A 287 15.01 -10.14 -7.38
C ILE A 287 13.93 -9.52 -8.29
N ASP A 288 13.54 -8.28 -8.01
CA ASP A 288 12.75 -7.47 -8.92
C ASP A 288 13.63 -6.90 -10.05
N LEU A 289 13.09 -6.83 -11.25
CA LEU A 289 13.74 -6.23 -12.43
C LEU A 289 12.98 -5.01 -12.95
N ALA A 290 11.79 -4.75 -12.41
CA ALA A 290 10.96 -3.62 -12.79
C ALA A 290 11.55 -2.30 -12.26
N THR A 291 11.66 -1.29 -13.13
CA THR A 291 12.09 0.07 -12.79
C THR A 291 11.00 1.08 -13.14
N TYR A 292 11.15 2.34 -12.76
CA TYR A 292 10.20 3.39 -13.12
C TYR A 292 10.16 3.66 -14.63
N GLU A 293 11.28 3.45 -15.34
CA GLU A 293 11.38 3.57 -16.81
C GLU A 293 10.91 2.31 -17.54
N LYS A 294 11.03 1.14 -16.90
CA LYS A 294 10.62 -0.16 -17.46
C LYS A 294 9.84 -0.95 -16.42
N PRO A 295 8.62 -0.52 -16.08
CA PRO A 295 7.87 -1.09 -14.96
C PRO A 295 7.26 -2.48 -15.24
N ARG A 296 7.10 -2.86 -16.52
CA ARG A 296 6.45 -4.12 -16.93
C ARG A 296 7.46 -5.24 -17.18
N VAL A 297 8.32 -5.48 -16.18
CA VAL A 297 9.31 -6.57 -16.25
C VAL A 297 9.03 -7.56 -15.13
N TYR A 298 8.90 -8.83 -15.49
CA TYR A 298 8.73 -9.89 -14.51
C TYR A 298 10.01 -10.07 -13.68
N PRO A 299 9.88 -10.49 -12.41
CA PRO A 299 11.04 -10.76 -11.55
C PRO A 299 11.83 -11.97 -12.01
N GLU A 300 13.09 -12.05 -11.60
CA GLU A 300 13.91 -13.24 -11.71
C GLU A 300 13.77 -14.12 -10.48
N GLY A 301 14.09 -15.41 -10.60
CA GLY A 301 14.16 -16.36 -9.50
C GLY A 301 12.82 -16.93 -9.02
N ILE A 302 11.68 -16.49 -9.53
CA ILE A 302 10.37 -17.10 -9.27
C ILE A 302 10.18 -18.25 -10.26
N VAL A 303 10.24 -19.48 -9.77
CA VAL A 303 10.19 -20.69 -10.63
C VAL A 303 8.76 -21.16 -10.85
N HIS A 304 8.00 -21.31 -9.76
CA HIS A 304 6.60 -21.75 -9.85
C HIS A 304 5.72 -20.93 -8.92
N VAL A 305 4.49 -20.68 -9.36
CA VAL A 305 3.40 -20.17 -8.52
C VAL A 305 2.21 -21.10 -8.67
N ILE A 306 1.72 -21.60 -7.56
CA ILE A 306 0.59 -22.53 -7.47
C ILE A 306 -0.52 -21.82 -6.70
N VAL A 307 -1.73 -21.81 -7.25
CA VAL A 307 -2.92 -21.24 -6.63
C VAL A 307 -4.02 -22.31 -6.61
N ASN A 308 -4.55 -22.59 -5.44
CA ASN A 308 -5.54 -23.66 -5.24
C ASN A 308 -5.10 -25.01 -5.87
N GLY A 309 -3.80 -25.36 -5.74
CA GLY A 309 -3.23 -26.60 -6.26
C GLY A 309 -2.95 -26.63 -7.77
N THR A 310 -3.12 -25.52 -8.48
CA THR A 310 -2.89 -25.42 -9.93
C THR A 310 -1.74 -24.46 -10.23
N PHE A 311 -0.81 -24.86 -11.12
CA PHE A 311 0.26 -23.98 -11.59
C PHE A 311 -0.33 -22.81 -12.37
N VAL A 312 -0.11 -21.59 -11.90
CA VAL A 312 -0.39 -20.33 -12.60
C VAL A 312 0.88 -19.74 -13.23
N VAL A 313 2.05 -20.04 -12.62
CA VAL A 313 3.36 -19.87 -13.22
C VAL A 313 4.09 -21.21 -13.15
N ASN A 314 4.64 -21.67 -14.24
CA ASN A 314 5.38 -22.92 -14.36
C ASN A 314 6.67 -22.70 -15.12
N ASN A 315 7.82 -23.01 -14.52
CA ASN A 315 9.16 -22.72 -15.07
C ASN A 315 9.30 -21.23 -15.50
N SER A 316 8.87 -20.32 -14.62
CA SER A 316 8.89 -18.85 -14.80
C SER A 316 7.96 -18.33 -15.92
N GLU A 317 7.11 -19.17 -16.51
CA GLU A 317 6.16 -18.78 -17.55
C GLU A 317 4.72 -18.85 -17.03
N HIS A 318 3.92 -17.82 -17.33
CA HIS A 318 2.50 -17.77 -16.97
C HIS A 318 1.70 -18.76 -17.81
N THR A 319 0.94 -19.64 -17.13
CA THR A 319 0.19 -20.74 -17.80
C THR A 319 -1.13 -20.30 -18.43
N GLY A 320 -1.61 -19.09 -18.13
CA GLY A 320 -2.95 -18.63 -18.51
C GLY A 320 -4.09 -19.16 -17.62
N SER A 321 -3.80 -20.00 -16.62
CA SER A 321 -4.80 -20.55 -15.71
C SER A 321 -5.42 -19.47 -14.82
N ARG A 322 -6.75 -19.51 -14.65
CA ARG A 322 -7.55 -18.56 -13.86
C ARG A 322 -8.29 -19.32 -12.76
N VAL A 323 -7.58 -19.69 -11.71
CA VAL A 323 -8.05 -20.55 -10.60
C VAL A 323 -8.22 -19.82 -9.28
N GLY A 324 -8.04 -18.51 -9.28
CA GLY A 324 -8.28 -17.66 -8.11
C GLY A 324 -9.73 -17.78 -7.61
N LYS A 325 -9.90 -17.66 -6.30
CA LYS A 325 -11.20 -17.64 -5.63
C LYS A 325 -11.32 -16.40 -4.76
N ILE A 326 -12.54 -15.91 -4.57
CA ILE A 326 -12.81 -14.86 -3.59
C ILE A 326 -12.61 -15.48 -2.20
N ILE A 327 -11.67 -14.91 -1.45
CA ILE A 327 -11.40 -15.33 -0.08
C ILE A 327 -12.36 -14.56 0.83
N LYS A 328 -13.11 -15.30 1.63
CA LYS A 328 -14.03 -14.74 2.61
C LYS A 328 -13.49 -14.97 4.02
N ARG A 329 -13.92 -14.14 4.94
CA ARG A 329 -13.67 -14.34 6.37
C ARG A 329 -14.10 -15.77 6.78
N SER A 330 -13.25 -16.44 7.54
CA SER A 330 -13.62 -17.72 8.17
C SER A 330 -14.76 -17.49 9.17
N SER A 331 -15.81 -18.28 9.09
CA SER A 331 -16.95 -18.25 10.02
C SER A 331 -16.58 -18.86 11.37
#